data_e16101a383a5b3d953368ac29cf18bdc
#
_entry.id   e16101a383a5b3d953368ac29cf18bdc
#
_cell.length_a   1.000
_cell.length_b   1.000
_cell.length_c   1.000
_cell.angle_alpha   90.00
_cell.angle_beta   90.00
_cell.angle_gamma   90.00
#
_symmetry.space_group_name_H-M   'P 1'
#
loop_
_entity.id
_entity.type
_entity.pdbx_description
1 polymer ?
#
loop_
_entity_poly.entity_id
_entity_poly.type
_entity_poly.pdbx_seq_one_letter_code
_entity_poly.pdbx_strand_id
1 'polypeptide(L)'
;MGWVRTFRSNRFVALNDGSTINNLQVVVDFEQFDEALLKRVTVGAAIHATGLLVASQGSGQKVELQCKSLSIFGDSDPAAYPLQPKKHSLEFLRQIAHLRFRTNTFGAIFRIRHHIAFAIHEFFNQRGFYYLHTPIITASDAEGAGEMFKVTTLDLDKLPRDEQNQINFKEDFFGRASNLTVSGQLEAELAAMALSQVYTFGPTFRAENSNTPRHLAEFWMIEPEVAFADLNSNMDLAEGLLKYVIQKILTDCVDDLKFLNDRELEDEKQKPQAERNEMNLLNRLKFVVENDFVRLTYTEAIDILQNSTPNKKGKFKFPVEKWGADLQSEHERFLIEKHFKRP
;
A
#
# COMPACT_ATOMS: atom_id res chain seq x y z
N MET A 1 -24.55 7.09 -10.52
CA MET A 1 -24.86 6.08 -9.48
C MET A 1 -23.80 6.12 -8.42
N GLY A 2 -24.11 5.75 -7.17
CA GLY A 2 -23.12 5.73 -6.10
C GLY A 2 -23.74 5.48 -4.73
N TRP A 3 -22.93 5.63 -3.71
CA TRP A 3 -23.35 5.48 -2.31
C TRP A 3 -23.48 6.83 -1.63
N VAL A 4 -24.54 6.99 -0.86
CA VAL A 4 -24.79 8.19 -0.07
C VAL A 4 -23.79 8.29 1.07
N ARG A 5 -23.03 9.38 1.10
CA ARG A 5 -22.10 9.72 2.18
C ARG A 5 -22.75 10.54 3.26
N THR A 6 -23.56 11.52 2.86
CA THR A 6 -24.40 12.33 3.77
C THR A 6 -25.63 12.80 3.02
N PHE A 7 -26.73 13.01 3.78
CA PHE A 7 -27.91 13.72 3.30
C PHE A 7 -28.25 14.82 4.32
N ARG A 8 -28.18 16.06 3.88
CA ARG A 8 -28.36 17.23 4.75
C ARG A 8 -29.54 18.06 4.32
N SER A 9 -30.30 18.55 5.35
CA SER A 9 -31.40 19.47 5.14
C SER A 9 -32.45 18.96 4.15
N ASN A 10 -32.59 17.65 3.96
CA ASN A 10 -33.44 16.99 2.97
C ASN A 10 -33.23 17.51 1.53
N ARG A 11 -32.08 18.15 1.25
CA ARG A 11 -31.79 18.79 -0.02
C ARG A 11 -30.44 18.41 -0.62
N PHE A 12 -29.41 18.20 0.19
CA PHE A 12 -28.05 18.01 -0.31
C PHE A 12 -27.55 16.60 -0.02
N VAL A 13 -27.44 15.78 -1.06
CA VAL A 13 -26.87 14.43 -1.00
C VAL A 13 -25.43 14.50 -1.45
N ALA A 14 -24.49 14.07 -0.61
CA ALA A 14 -23.13 13.82 -1.02
C ALA A 14 -23.05 12.36 -1.56
N LEU A 15 -22.88 12.23 -2.85
CA LEU A 15 -22.82 10.96 -3.57
C LEU A 15 -21.39 10.62 -3.96
N ASN A 16 -20.95 9.39 -3.75
CA ASN A 16 -19.63 8.93 -4.15
C ASN A 16 -19.72 7.53 -4.78
N ASP A 17 -19.11 7.37 -5.94
CA ASP A 17 -19.05 6.10 -6.68
C ASP A 17 -17.72 5.34 -6.49
N GLY A 18 -16.79 5.92 -5.72
CA GLY A 18 -15.47 5.34 -5.44
C GLY A 18 -14.37 5.72 -6.44
N SER A 19 -14.71 6.30 -7.60
CA SER A 19 -13.73 6.70 -8.63
C SER A 19 -12.78 7.80 -8.17
N THR A 20 -13.21 8.64 -7.24
CA THR A 20 -12.44 9.75 -6.67
C THR A 20 -12.73 9.89 -5.18
N ILE A 21 -11.86 10.58 -4.46
CA ILE A 21 -12.10 10.92 -3.05
C ILE A 21 -13.19 11.98 -2.88
N ASN A 22 -13.42 12.79 -3.91
CA ASN A 22 -14.38 13.87 -3.90
C ASN A 22 -15.81 13.35 -4.10
N ASN A 23 -16.77 13.94 -3.40
CA ASN A 23 -18.18 13.61 -3.57
C ASN A 23 -18.82 14.52 -4.61
N LEU A 24 -19.76 13.99 -5.40
CA LEU A 24 -20.67 14.81 -6.17
C LEU A 24 -21.83 15.27 -5.27
N GLN A 25 -22.06 16.57 -5.17
CA GLN A 25 -23.25 17.07 -4.51
C GLN A 25 -24.44 16.94 -5.45
N VAL A 26 -25.44 16.18 -5.01
CA VAL A 26 -26.74 16.07 -5.68
C VAL A 26 -27.73 16.97 -4.91
N VAL A 27 -28.29 17.95 -5.60
CA VAL A 27 -29.27 18.88 -5.04
C VAL A 27 -30.66 18.35 -5.38
N VAL A 28 -31.40 17.98 -4.34
CA VAL A 28 -32.76 17.44 -4.43
C VAL A 28 -33.74 18.53 -4.04
N ASP A 29 -34.72 18.77 -4.89
CA ASP A 29 -35.85 19.62 -4.57
C ASP A 29 -36.93 18.73 -3.92
N PHE A 30 -37.07 18.82 -2.61
CA PHE A 30 -37.94 17.93 -1.83
C PHE A 30 -39.42 18.03 -2.20
N GLU A 31 -39.86 19.12 -2.86
CA GLU A 31 -41.24 19.29 -3.32
C GLU A 31 -41.52 18.45 -4.58
N GLN A 32 -40.46 18.01 -5.31
CA GLN A 32 -40.58 17.23 -6.54
C GLN A 32 -40.48 15.71 -6.30
N PHE A 33 -40.19 15.28 -5.08
CA PHE A 33 -39.98 13.85 -4.77
C PHE A 33 -40.89 13.38 -3.64
N ASP A 34 -41.30 12.12 -3.72
CA ASP A 34 -42.07 11.46 -2.66
C ASP A 34 -41.25 11.43 -1.35
N GLU A 35 -41.86 11.84 -0.25
CA GLU A 35 -41.29 11.81 1.09
C GLU A 35 -40.85 10.40 1.51
N ALA A 36 -41.59 9.36 1.11
CA ALA A 36 -41.23 7.97 1.39
C ALA A 36 -39.94 7.57 0.66
N LEU A 37 -39.70 8.06 -0.56
CA LEU A 37 -38.44 7.87 -1.30
C LEU A 37 -37.31 8.59 -0.60
N LEU A 38 -37.49 9.85 -0.20
CA LEU A 38 -36.44 10.64 0.43
C LEU A 38 -36.01 10.08 1.79
N LYS A 39 -36.91 9.48 2.56
CA LYS A 39 -36.60 8.78 3.82
C LYS A 39 -35.65 7.59 3.65
N ARG A 40 -35.59 7.01 2.44
CA ARG A 40 -34.68 5.91 2.09
C ARG A 40 -33.29 6.39 1.64
N VAL A 41 -33.10 7.69 1.42
CA VAL A 41 -31.79 8.29 1.11
C VAL A 41 -30.99 8.42 2.39
N THR A 42 -30.48 7.32 2.88
CA THR A 42 -29.72 7.23 4.15
C THR A 42 -28.22 7.00 3.87
N VAL A 43 -27.38 7.26 4.85
CA VAL A 43 -25.93 7.00 4.75
C VAL A 43 -25.68 5.53 4.41
N GLY A 44 -24.92 5.29 3.36
CA GLY A 44 -24.64 3.93 2.87
C GLY A 44 -25.63 3.40 1.83
N ALA A 45 -26.79 4.02 1.65
CA ALA A 45 -27.74 3.63 0.60
C ALA A 45 -27.10 3.78 -0.79
N ALA A 46 -27.43 2.86 -1.70
CA ALA A 46 -27.02 2.92 -3.11
C ALA A 46 -28.14 3.58 -3.91
N ILE A 47 -27.81 4.66 -4.61
CA ILE A 47 -28.78 5.44 -5.37
C ILE A 47 -28.34 5.69 -6.83
N HIS A 48 -29.32 5.89 -7.67
CA HIS A 48 -29.15 6.45 -9.00
C HIS A 48 -29.86 7.82 -9.05
N ALA A 49 -29.12 8.84 -9.42
CA ALA A 49 -29.66 10.18 -9.64
C ALA A 49 -29.35 10.64 -11.06
N THR A 50 -30.33 11.23 -11.73
CA THR A 50 -30.16 11.91 -13.01
C THR A 50 -30.56 13.36 -12.87
N GLY A 51 -29.95 14.24 -13.66
CA GLY A 51 -30.25 15.67 -13.58
C GLY A 51 -29.33 16.51 -14.45
N LEU A 52 -29.36 17.81 -14.21
CA LEU A 52 -28.53 18.77 -14.89
C LEU A 52 -27.26 19.04 -14.06
N LEU A 53 -26.09 18.86 -14.68
CA LEU A 53 -24.82 19.26 -14.08
C LEU A 53 -24.62 20.76 -14.25
N VAL A 54 -24.46 21.47 -13.15
CA VAL A 54 -24.29 22.93 -13.14
C VAL A 54 -23.05 23.32 -12.33
N ALA A 55 -22.55 24.53 -12.56
CA ALA A 55 -21.54 25.12 -11.69
C ALA A 55 -22.09 25.29 -10.26
N SER A 56 -21.36 24.82 -9.25
CA SER A 56 -21.80 24.95 -7.88
C SER A 56 -21.68 26.40 -7.39
N GLN A 57 -22.67 26.84 -6.65
CA GLN A 57 -22.63 28.13 -5.96
C GLN A 57 -21.91 28.03 -4.59
N GLY A 58 -21.66 26.82 -4.12
CA GLY A 58 -20.97 26.56 -2.86
C GLY A 58 -19.45 26.51 -3.01
N SER A 59 -18.73 26.82 -1.93
CA SER A 59 -17.26 26.86 -1.92
C SER A 59 -16.58 25.48 -1.87
N GLY A 60 -17.34 24.41 -1.65
CA GLY A 60 -16.78 23.06 -1.39
C GLY A 60 -16.58 22.20 -2.63
N GLN A 61 -17.20 22.51 -3.75
CA GLN A 61 -17.13 21.75 -5.01
C GLN A 61 -17.29 22.67 -6.22
N LYS A 62 -16.73 22.24 -7.38
CA LYS A 62 -16.83 23.03 -8.63
C LYS A 62 -18.17 22.87 -9.33
N VAL A 63 -18.80 21.70 -9.20
CA VAL A 63 -20.04 21.33 -9.88
C VAL A 63 -21.01 20.66 -8.92
N GLU A 64 -22.28 20.70 -9.25
CA GLU A 64 -23.34 19.97 -8.55
C GLU A 64 -24.38 19.44 -9.55
N LEU A 65 -25.08 18.38 -9.18
CA LEU A 65 -26.15 17.80 -9.98
C LEU A 65 -27.51 18.29 -9.44
N GLN A 66 -28.21 19.09 -10.22
CA GLN A 66 -29.63 19.40 -9.95
C GLN A 66 -30.47 18.19 -10.32
N CYS A 67 -30.99 17.50 -9.31
CA CYS A 67 -31.65 16.20 -9.46
C CYS A 67 -33.00 16.34 -10.15
N LYS A 68 -33.23 15.56 -11.22
CA LYS A 68 -34.50 15.45 -11.91
C LYS A 68 -35.21 14.12 -11.63
N SER A 69 -34.43 13.06 -11.44
CA SER A 69 -34.96 11.77 -11.01
C SER A 69 -34.02 11.07 -10.05
N LEU A 70 -34.58 10.32 -9.12
CA LEU A 70 -33.89 9.60 -8.06
C LEU A 70 -34.50 8.22 -7.89
N SER A 71 -33.67 7.20 -7.81
CA SER A 71 -34.11 5.84 -7.48
C SER A 71 -33.13 5.17 -6.51
N ILE A 72 -33.66 4.30 -5.66
CA ILE A 72 -32.89 3.53 -4.68
C ILE A 72 -32.59 2.15 -5.28
N PHE A 73 -31.31 1.81 -5.35
CA PHE A 73 -30.84 0.47 -5.74
C PHE A 73 -30.65 -0.45 -4.54
N GLY A 74 -30.33 0.12 -3.38
CA GLY A 74 -30.15 -0.63 -2.17
C GLY A 74 -30.33 0.27 -0.96
N ASP A 75 -31.13 -0.18 -0.03
CA ASP A 75 -31.36 0.49 1.24
C ASP A 75 -30.18 0.30 2.18
N SER A 76 -30.03 1.21 3.13
CA SER A 76 -29.12 1.09 4.26
C SER A 76 -29.82 1.55 5.52
N ASP A 77 -29.83 0.70 6.55
CA ASP A 77 -30.32 1.09 7.87
C ASP A 77 -29.28 1.99 8.55
N PRO A 78 -29.56 3.28 8.76
CA PRO A 78 -28.61 4.20 9.37
C PRO A 78 -28.27 3.83 10.83
N ALA A 79 -29.12 3.09 11.53
CA ALA A 79 -28.84 2.65 12.90
C ALA A 79 -27.86 1.46 12.93
N ALA A 80 -27.91 0.58 11.95
CA ALA A 80 -27.03 -0.58 11.83
C ALA A 80 -25.73 -0.30 11.05
N TYR A 81 -25.70 0.75 10.20
CA TYR A 81 -24.56 1.05 9.36
C TYR A 81 -23.37 1.60 10.17
N PRO A 82 -22.23 0.88 10.26
CA PRO A 82 -21.18 1.23 11.22
C PRO A 82 -20.31 2.44 10.81
N LEU A 83 -20.29 2.80 9.52
CA LEU A 83 -19.51 3.92 9.01
C LEU A 83 -20.28 5.24 9.11
N GLN A 84 -20.42 5.72 10.32
CA GLN A 84 -21.02 7.02 10.58
C GLN A 84 -20.12 8.19 10.11
N PRO A 85 -20.65 9.40 9.85
CA PRO A 85 -19.87 10.57 9.43
C PRO A 85 -18.95 11.11 10.54
N LYS A 86 -17.92 10.32 10.91
CA LYS A 86 -16.89 10.68 11.90
C LYS A 86 -15.55 10.04 11.55
N LYS A 87 -14.47 10.49 12.19
CA LYS A 87 -13.15 9.83 12.07
C LYS A 87 -13.20 8.46 12.73
N HIS A 88 -12.74 7.42 12.02
CA HIS A 88 -12.61 6.06 12.54
C HIS A 88 -11.14 5.70 12.71
N SER A 89 -10.80 4.93 13.76
CA SER A 89 -9.46 4.39 13.94
C SER A 89 -9.18 3.27 12.95
N LEU A 90 -7.89 3.03 12.66
CA LEU A 90 -7.50 1.95 11.75
C LEU A 90 -7.83 0.57 12.34
N GLU A 91 -7.78 0.42 13.66
CA GLU A 91 -8.15 -0.80 14.38
C GLU A 91 -9.62 -1.13 14.16
N PHE A 92 -10.50 -0.17 14.35
CA PHE A 92 -11.93 -0.33 14.09
C PHE A 92 -12.21 -0.70 12.64
N LEU A 93 -11.52 -0.04 11.69
CA LEU A 93 -11.68 -0.33 10.26
C LEU A 93 -11.18 -1.72 9.86
N ARG A 94 -10.24 -2.31 10.61
CA ARG A 94 -9.85 -3.72 10.43
C ARG A 94 -10.92 -4.69 10.90
N GLN A 95 -11.65 -4.37 11.98
CA GLN A 95 -12.76 -5.19 12.47
C GLN A 95 -13.94 -5.24 11.48
N ILE A 96 -14.18 -4.13 10.77
CA ILE A 96 -15.19 -4.05 9.70
C ILE A 96 -14.56 -4.06 8.30
N ALA A 97 -13.62 -4.97 8.08
CA ALA A 97 -12.77 -5.00 6.88
C ALA A 97 -13.55 -4.96 5.55
N HIS A 98 -14.73 -5.57 5.47
CA HIS A 98 -15.62 -5.58 4.30
C HIS A 98 -16.20 -4.19 3.93
N LEU A 99 -16.23 -3.24 4.88
CA LEU A 99 -16.73 -1.88 4.65
C LEU A 99 -15.62 -0.83 4.60
N ARG A 100 -14.39 -1.15 5.03
CA ARG A 100 -13.30 -0.16 5.15
C ARG A 100 -12.99 0.58 3.86
N PHE A 101 -13.16 -0.06 2.70
CA PHE A 101 -12.95 0.54 1.39
C PHE A 101 -13.87 1.74 1.10
N ARG A 102 -15.02 1.81 1.77
CA ARG A 102 -15.94 2.95 1.67
C ARG A 102 -15.48 4.18 2.43
N THR A 103 -14.41 4.10 3.21
CA THR A 103 -13.82 5.27 3.90
C THR A 103 -12.88 6.02 2.99
N ASN A 104 -12.74 7.33 3.18
CA ASN A 104 -11.79 8.13 2.42
C ASN A 104 -10.36 7.62 2.58
N THR A 105 -9.98 7.19 3.79
CA THR A 105 -8.63 6.67 4.07
C THR A 105 -8.30 5.45 3.23
N PHE A 106 -9.13 4.40 3.30
CA PHE A 106 -8.85 3.18 2.54
C PHE A 106 -9.15 3.35 1.06
N GLY A 107 -10.14 4.16 0.70
CA GLY A 107 -10.39 4.53 -0.70
C GLY A 107 -9.15 5.19 -1.33
N ALA A 108 -8.56 6.18 -0.67
CA ALA A 108 -7.34 6.85 -1.12
C ALA A 108 -6.16 5.87 -1.22
N ILE A 109 -5.92 5.07 -0.17
CA ILE A 109 -4.82 4.09 -0.15
C ILE A 109 -4.95 3.10 -1.33
N PHE A 110 -6.15 2.58 -1.59
CA PHE A 110 -6.32 1.58 -2.64
C PHE A 110 -6.31 2.16 -4.06
N ARG A 111 -6.76 3.41 -4.28
CA ARG A 111 -6.54 4.10 -5.56
C ARG A 111 -5.06 4.36 -5.82
N ILE A 112 -4.32 4.86 -4.82
CA ILE A 112 -2.86 5.04 -4.93
C ILE A 112 -2.17 3.70 -5.18
N ARG A 113 -2.53 2.64 -4.44
CA ARG A 113 -1.97 1.29 -4.65
C ARG A 113 -2.21 0.77 -6.08
N HIS A 114 -3.40 1.01 -6.64
CA HIS A 114 -3.71 0.69 -8.02
C HIS A 114 -2.76 1.41 -8.99
N HIS A 115 -2.61 2.73 -8.85
CA HIS A 115 -1.72 3.52 -9.72
C HIS A 115 -0.26 3.08 -9.57
N ILE A 116 0.21 2.77 -8.36
CA ILE A 116 1.55 2.24 -8.12
C ILE A 116 1.75 0.92 -8.88
N ALA A 117 0.82 -0.02 -8.79
CA ALA A 117 0.94 -1.30 -9.45
C ALA A 117 1.06 -1.16 -10.97
N PHE A 118 0.22 -0.32 -11.59
CA PHE A 118 0.32 -0.02 -13.02
C PHE A 118 1.61 0.71 -13.40
N ALA A 119 2.05 1.68 -12.58
CA ALA A 119 3.31 2.39 -12.81
C ALA A 119 4.54 1.47 -12.77
N ILE A 120 4.54 0.46 -11.89
CA ILE A 120 5.59 -0.56 -11.85
C ILE A 120 5.62 -1.35 -13.16
N HIS A 121 4.48 -1.87 -13.61
CA HIS A 121 4.39 -2.58 -14.87
C HIS A 121 4.77 -1.70 -16.07
N GLU A 122 4.32 -0.46 -16.09
CA GLU A 122 4.66 0.52 -17.14
C GLU A 122 6.17 0.80 -17.19
N PHE A 123 6.79 1.02 -16.02
CA PHE A 123 8.23 1.27 -15.92
C PHE A 123 9.08 0.15 -16.53
N PHE A 124 8.79 -1.09 -16.16
CA PHE A 124 9.52 -2.25 -16.65
C PHE A 124 9.22 -2.54 -18.11
N ASN A 125 7.96 -2.48 -18.52
CA ASN A 125 7.56 -2.70 -19.91
C ASN A 125 8.21 -1.72 -20.88
N GLN A 126 8.31 -0.43 -20.54
CA GLN A 126 8.96 0.60 -21.36
C GLN A 126 10.47 0.37 -21.51
N ARG A 127 11.07 -0.43 -20.63
CA ARG A 127 12.51 -0.78 -20.65
C ARG A 127 12.80 -2.16 -21.24
N GLY A 128 11.77 -2.82 -21.78
CA GLY A 128 11.90 -4.12 -22.44
C GLY A 128 11.97 -5.32 -21.49
N PHE A 129 11.61 -5.15 -20.23
CA PHE A 129 11.51 -6.26 -19.29
C PHE A 129 10.30 -7.12 -19.54
N TYR A 130 10.44 -8.42 -19.36
CA TYR A 130 9.34 -9.37 -19.36
C TYR A 130 8.83 -9.63 -17.96
N TYR A 131 7.51 -9.50 -17.75
CA TYR A 131 6.85 -9.86 -16.51
C TYR A 131 6.70 -11.37 -16.40
N LEU A 132 7.11 -11.94 -15.27
CA LEU A 132 6.95 -13.36 -14.95
C LEU A 132 5.97 -13.56 -13.79
N HIS A 133 5.03 -14.46 -14.01
CA HIS A 133 4.23 -15.02 -12.94
C HIS A 133 4.91 -16.30 -12.43
N THR A 134 5.61 -16.20 -11.30
CA THR A 134 6.30 -17.33 -10.69
C THR A 134 5.34 -18.14 -9.81
N PRO A 135 5.58 -19.45 -9.60
CA PRO A 135 4.74 -20.29 -8.76
C PRO A 135 4.67 -19.79 -7.31
N ILE A 136 3.45 -19.75 -6.77
CA ILE A 136 3.22 -19.43 -5.35
C ILE A 136 3.45 -20.65 -4.46
N ILE A 137 3.12 -21.85 -4.96
CA ILE A 137 3.40 -23.11 -4.26
C ILE A 137 4.68 -23.69 -4.83
N THR A 138 5.66 -23.92 -3.97
CA THR A 138 6.98 -24.40 -4.38
C THR A 138 7.53 -25.42 -3.38
N ALA A 139 8.42 -26.28 -3.85
CA ALA A 139 9.24 -27.15 -3.00
C ALA A 139 10.64 -26.55 -2.75
N SER A 140 10.97 -25.45 -3.41
CA SER A 140 12.28 -24.80 -3.30
C SER A 140 12.25 -23.68 -2.27
N ASP A 141 13.34 -23.55 -1.53
CA ASP A 141 13.62 -22.40 -0.68
C ASP A 141 14.50 -21.42 -1.45
N ALA A 142 14.22 -20.14 -1.35
CA ALA A 142 15.02 -19.08 -1.97
C ALA A 142 16.17 -18.70 -1.02
N GLU A 143 17.28 -19.41 -1.10
CA GLU A 143 18.53 -19.14 -0.35
C GLU A 143 18.37 -19.01 1.19
N GLY A 144 17.39 -19.68 1.78
CA GLY A 144 17.07 -19.55 3.20
C GLY A 144 16.46 -18.19 3.56
N ALA A 145 15.85 -17.51 2.59
CA ALA A 145 15.35 -16.13 2.73
C ALA A 145 14.19 -15.95 3.72
N GLY A 146 13.72 -16.99 4.38
CA GLY A 146 12.67 -16.87 5.39
C GLY A 146 12.07 -18.21 5.81
N GLU A 147 11.33 -18.20 6.93
CA GLU A 147 10.54 -19.34 7.34
C GLU A 147 9.33 -19.53 6.42
N MET A 148 9.16 -20.75 5.88
CA MET A 148 8.13 -21.05 4.90
C MET A 148 6.86 -21.61 5.55
N PHE A 149 5.71 -21.11 5.11
CA PHE A 149 4.42 -21.76 5.42
C PHE A 149 4.29 -23.08 4.66
N LYS A 150 3.91 -24.14 5.33
CA LYS A 150 3.61 -25.44 4.72
C LYS A 150 2.30 -25.40 3.95
N VAL A 151 2.29 -26.04 2.77
CA VAL A 151 1.08 -26.31 1.99
C VAL A 151 0.90 -27.80 1.89
N THR A 152 -0.22 -28.32 2.39
CA THR A 152 -0.50 -29.75 2.41
C THR A 152 -2.00 -30.02 2.30
N THR A 153 -2.37 -31.13 1.68
CA THR A 153 -3.72 -31.68 1.66
C THR A 153 -3.88 -32.88 2.61
N LEU A 154 -2.82 -33.25 3.33
CA LEU A 154 -2.86 -34.31 4.32
C LEU A 154 -3.76 -33.93 5.51
N ASP A 155 -4.47 -34.89 6.04
CA ASP A 155 -5.24 -34.75 7.28
C ASP A 155 -4.27 -34.57 8.46
N LEU A 156 -4.29 -33.38 9.07
CA LEU A 156 -3.38 -33.06 10.19
C LEU A 156 -3.63 -33.92 11.44
N ASP A 157 -4.84 -34.46 11.60
CA ASP A 157 -5.17 -35.34 12.71
C ASP A 157 -4.70 -36.79 12.46
N LYS A 158 -4.41 -37.14 11.20
CA LYS A 158 -4.02 -38.52 10.78
C LYS A 158 -2.89 -38.47 9.75
N LEU A 159 -1.79 -37.81 10.12
CA LEU A 159 -0.63 -37.71 9.23
C LEU A 159 -0.05 -39.07 8.88
N PRO A 160 0.07 -39.42 7.59
CA PRO A 160 0.77 -40.64 7.17
C PRO A 160 2.25 -40.56 7.54
N ARG A 161 2.82 -41.69 7.99
CA ARG A 161 4.23 -41.74 8.38
C ARG A 161 4.95 -42.87 7.66
N ASP A 162 6.22 -42.63 7.34
CA ASP A 162 7.10 -43.62 6.76
C ASP A 162 7.72 -44.57 7.83
N GLU A 163 8.58 -45.50 7.39
CA GLU A 163 9.27 -46.43 8.26
C GLU A 163 10.17 -45.78 9.31
N GLN A 164 10.62 -44.53 9.06
CA GLN A 164 11.44 -43.74 9.97
C GLN A 164 10.59 -42.81 10.86
N ASN A 165 9.26 -42.99 10.86
CA ASN A 165 8.30 -42.17 11.59
C ASN A 165 8.29 -40.69 11.16
N GLN A 166 8.79 -40.36 9.96
CA GLN A 166 8.68 -39.05 9.35
C GLN A 166 7.36 -38.93 8.60
N ILE A 167 6.90 -37.67 8.37
CA ILE A 167 5.68 -37.42 7.57
C ILE A 167 5.93 -37.95 6.15
N ASN A 168 5.06 -38.84 5.67
CA ASN A 168 5.14 -39.41 4.34
C ASN A 168 4.50 -38.44 3.30
N PHE A 169 5.22 -37.45 2.84
CA PHE A 169 4.75 -36.51 1.83
C PHE A 169 4.53 -37.13 0.44
N LYS A 170 4.89 -38.42 0.21
CA LYS A 170 4.53 -39.10 -1.05
C LYS A 170 3.03 -39.31 -1.18
N GLU A 171 2.30 -39.29 -0.07
CA GLU A 171 0.83 -39.35 -0.04
C GLU A 171 0.16 -37.97 -0.16
N ASP A 172 0.92 -36.87 -0.12
CA ASP A 172 0.40 -35.52 -0.32
C ASP A 172 0.16 -35.23 -1.81
N PHE A 173 -0.61 -34.18 -2.09
CA PHE A 173 -1.02 -33.78 -3.44
C PHE A 173 0.13 -33.68 -4.45
N PHE A 174 1.24 -33.08 -4.08
CA PHE A 174 2.42 -32.93 -4.93
C PHE A 174 3.44 -34.06 -4.80
N GLY A 175 3.18 -35.08 -3.98
CA GLY A 175 4.11 -36.18 -3.71
C GLY A 175 5.42 -35.78 -3.04
N ARG A 176 5.47 -34.57 -2.50
CA ARG A 176 6.62 -33.97 -1.79
C ARG A 176 6.18 -32.84 -0.86
N ALA A 177 7.05 -32.52 0.10
CA ALA A 177 6.83 -31.33 0.94
C ALA A 177 6.77 -30.09 0.08
N SER A 178 5.71 -29.30 0.24
CA SER A 178 5.47 -28.05 -0.50
C SER A 178 5.20 -26.91 0.47
N ASN A 179 5.48 -25.69 0.01
CA ASN A 179 5.40 -24.48 0.82
C ASN A 179 4.86 -23.32 -0.01
N LEU A 180 4.43 -22.25 0.67
CA LEU A 180 4.25 -20.96 0.02
C LEU A 180 5.62 -20.34 -0.24
N THR A 181 5.76 -19.69 -1.40
CA THR A 181 7.02 -19.06 -1.80
C THR A 181 7.40 -17.88 -0.91
N VAL A 182 8.68 -17.71 -0.65
CA VAL A 182 9.26 -16.55 0.05
C VAL A 182 9.83 -15.50 -0.91
N SER A 183 9.98 -15.85 -2.21
CA SER A 183 10.52 -15.02 -3.28
C SER A 183 10.26 -15.67 -4.65
N GLY A 184 10.12 -14.85 -5.68
CA GLY A 184 10.10 -15.31 -7.08
C GLY A 184 11.48 -15.34 -7.75
N GLN A 185 12.54 -15.05 -6.99
CA GLN A 185 13.90 -14.87 -7.51
C GLN A 185 14.43 -16.07 -8.27
N LEU A 186 14.31 -17.29 -7.70
CA LEU A 186 14.89 -18.49 -8.33
C LEU A 186 14.38 -18.75 -9.74
N GLU A 187 13.06 -18.64 -9.94
CA GLU A 187 12.43 -18.81 -11.25
C GLU A 187 12.74 -17.63 -12.18
N ALA A 188 12.84 -16.41 -11.62
CA ALA A 188 13.19 -15.22 -12.39
C ALA A 188 14.61 -15.27 -12.91
N GLU A 189 15.59 -15.74 -12.12
CA GLU A 189 16.98 -15.94 -12.57
C GLU A 189 17.07 -16.93 -13.74
N LEU A 190 16.34 -18.04 -13.69
CA LEU A 190 16.28 -19.00 -14.79
C LEU A 190 15.79 -18.35 -16.08
N ALA A 191 14.77 -17.50 -15.97
CA ALA A 191 14.22 -16.80 -17.12
C ALA A 191 15.15 -15.67 -17.61
N ALA A 192 15.86 -14.97 -16.72
CA ALA A 192 16.82 -13.94 -17.09
C ALA A 192 17.96 -14.48 -17.92
N MET A 193 18.40 -15.74 -17.68
CA MET A 193 19.41 -16.43 -18.51
C MET A 193 18.95 -16.72 -19.94
N ALA A 194 17.66 -16.61 -20.23
CA ALA A 194 17.10 -16.81 -21.58
C ALA A 194 16.50 -15.52 -22.18
N LEU A 195 15.92 -14.67 -21.34
CA LEU A 195 15.18 -13.46 -21.76
C LEU A 195 15.91 -12.15 -21.42
N SER A 196 17.06 -12.23 -20.79
CA SER A 196 17.96 -11.13 -20.38
C SER A 196 17.41 -10.23 -19.27
N GLN A 197 16.20 -9.70 -19.38
CA GLN A 197 15.63 -8.75 -18.43
C GLN A 197 14.20 -9.18 -18.09
N VAL A 198 13.99 -9.57 -16.84
CA VAL A 198 12.70 -10.03 -16.36
C VAL A 198 12.39 -9.39 -15.01
N TYR A 199 11.16 -9.43 -14.59
CA TYR A 199 10.79 -9.06 -13.23
C TYR A 199 9.59 -9.86 -12.75
N THR A 200 9.55 -10.12 -11.47
CA THR A 200 8.35 -10.58 -10.78
C THR A 200 7.68 -9.42 -10.06
N PHE A 201 6.38 -9.47 -9.91
CA PHE A 201 5.62 -8.59 -9.06
C PHE A 201 4.41 -9.36 -8.56
N GLY A 202 4.53 -9.94 -7.37
CA GLY A 202 3.54 -10.87 -6.86
C GLY A 202 3.65 -11.14 -5.36
N PRO A 203 2.71 -11.94 -4.84
CA PRO A 203 2.64 -12.24 -3.41
C PRO A 203 3.77 -13.19 -3.00
N THR A 204 4.35 -12.90 -1.84
CA THR A 204 5.33 -13.72 -1.13
C THR A 204 4.91 -13.89 0.33
N PHE A 205 5.39 -14.95 0.97
CA PHE A 205 4.93 -15.37 2.28
C PHE A 205 6.11 -15.72 3.17
N ARG A 206 6.16 -15.18 4.37
CA ARG A 206 7.20 -15.48 5.37
C ARG A 206 6.57 -15.73 6.73
N ALA A 207 6.88 -16.86 7.34
CA ALA A 207 6.30 -17.32 8.61
C ALA A 207 7.06 -16.82 9.84
N GLU A 208 7.97 -15.88 9.67
CA GLU A 208 8.78 -15.33 10.75
C GLU A 208 7.91 -14.69 11.84
N ASN A 209 8.18 -15.06 13.08
CA ASN A 209 7.50 -14.49 14.23
C ASN A 209 8.10 -13.12 14.56
N SER A 210 7.73 -12.10 13.80
CA SER A 210 8.22 -10.73 13.98
C SER A 210 7.06 -9.74 14.11
N ASN A 211 7.04 -9.00 15.23
CA ASN A 211 6.03 -7.99 15.55
C ASN A 211 6.57 -6.57 15.33
N THR A 212 6.97 -6.24 14.12
CA THR A 212 7.39 -4.89 13.78
C THR A 212 6.40 -4.24 12.79
N PRO A 213 6.35 -2.90 12.67
CA PRO A 213 5.49 -2.22 11.70
C PRO A 213 5.82 -2.54 10.23
N ARG A 214 6.96 -3.19 9.95
CA ARG A 214 7.44 -3.49 8.60
C ARG A 214 7.34 -4.96 8.22
N HIS A 215 6.95 -5.87 9.14
CA HIS A 215 6.82 -7.30 8.87
C HIS A 215 5.38 -7.70 8.68
N LEU A 216 5.10 -8.34 7.57
CA LEU A 216 3.82 -8.96 7.23
C LEU A 216 4.08 -10.42 6.84
N ALA A 217 3.14 -11.31 7.16
CA ALA A 217 3.21 -12.71 6.77
C ALA A 217 2.96 -12.91 5.26
N GLU A 218 2.23 -11.98 4.64
CA GLU A 218 1.96 -11.92 3.20
C GLU A 218 2.20 -10.49 2.71
N PHE A 219 3.02 -10.35 1.67
CA PHE A 219 3.32 -9.07 1.03
C PHE A 219 3.70 -9.28 -0.43
N TRP A 220 3.74 -8.20 -1.20
CA TRP A 220 4.15 -8.25 -2.61
C TRP A 220 5.57 -7.75 -2.76
N MET A 221 6.38 -8.49 -3.51
CA MET A 221 7.74 -8.09 -3.86
C MET A 221 7.82 -7.68 -5.34
N ILE A 222 8.74 -6.75 -5.61
CA ILE A 222 9.14 -6.36 -6.96
C ILE A 222 10.59 -6.83 -7.10
N GLU A 223 10.82 -7.79 -7.97
CA GLU A 223 12.09 -8.50 -8.05
C GLU A 223 12.56 -8.52 -9.52
N PRO A 224 13.26 -7.47 -9.99
CA PRO A 224 13.88 -7.47 -11.31
C PRO A 224 15.16 -8.31 -11.31
N GLU A 225 15.31 -9.15 -12.34
CA GLU A 225 16.52 -9.93 -12.61
C GLU A 225 17.07 -9.56 -13.98
N VAL A 226 18.32 -9.15 -14.03
CA VAL A 226 18.95 -8.61 -15.24
C VAL A 226 20.27 -9.31 -15.52
N ALA A 227 20.31 -10.09 -16.59
CA ALA A 227 21.54 -10.70 -17.06
C ALA A 227 22.55 -9.60 -17.47
N PHE A 228 23.84 -9.83 -17.17
CA PHE A 228 24.95 -8.95 -17.49
C PHE A 228 24.96 -7.59 -16.79
N ALA A 229 24.08 -7.34 -15.83
CA ALA A 229 24.09 -6.13 -15.00
C ALA A 229 25.14 -6.21 -13.89
N ASP A 230 25.78 -5.10 -13.61
CA ASP A 230 26.61 -4.91 -12.43
C ASP A 230 25.84 -4.18 -11.31
N LEU A 231 26.48 -4.00 -10.15
CA LEU A 231 25.90 -3.30 -9.03
C LEU A 231 25.47 -1.87 -9.36
N ASN A 232 26.25 -1.15 -10.17
CA ASN A 232 25.91 0.23 -10.55
C ASN A 232 24.65 0.28 -11.40
N SER A 233 24.55 -0.60 -12.40
CA SER A 233 23.38 -0.75 -13.26
C SER A 233 22.13 -1.08 -12.45
N ASN A 234 22.27 -1.95 -11.43
CA ASN A 234 21.15 -2.31 -10.54
C ASN A 234 20.73 -1.13 -9.66
N MET A 235 21.68 -0.36 -9.13
CA MET A 235 21.37 0.86 -8.38
C MET A 235 20.67 1.92 -9.26
N ASP A 236 21.09 2.09 -10.51
CA ASP A 236 20.43 2.99 -11.49
C ASP A 236 18.99 2.56 -11.75
N LEU A 237 18.78 1.26 -11.92
CA LEU A 237 17.44 0.70 -12.13
C LEU A 237 16.53 0.96 -10.91
N ALA A 238 17.03 0.71 -9.70
CA ALA A 238 16.29 0.91 -8.46
C ALA A 238 15.92 2.40 -8.24
N GLU A 239 16.89 3.32 -8.42
CA GLU A 239 16.64 4.76 -8.35
C GLU A 239 15.60 5.21 -9.37
N GLY A 240 15.77 4.74 -10.63
CA GLY A 240 14.84 5.04 -11.71
C GLY A 240 13.43 4.56 -11.46
N LEU A 241 13.26 3.34 -10.91
CA LEU A 241 11.95 2.78 -10.54
C LEU A 241 11.28 3.63 -9.45
N LEU A 242 11.99 3.92 -8.37
CA LEU A 242 11.43 4.69 -7.25
C LEU A 242 11.01 6.09 -7.69
N LYS A 243 11.86 6.81 -8.42
CA LYS A 243 11.53 8.15 -8.94
C LYS A 243 10.34 8.11 -9.89
N TYR A 244 10.30 7.14 -10.80
CA TYR A 244 9.20 6.99 -11.76
C TYR A 244 7.85 6.75 -11.07
N VAL A 245 7.78 5.77 -10.17
CA VAL A 245 6.56 5.41 -9.48
C VAL A 245 6.06 6.56 -8.60
N ILE A 246 6.96 7.22 -7.86
CA ILE A 246 6.60 8.35 -7.02
C ILE A 246 6.11 9.53 -7.87
N GLN A 247 6.79 9.85 -8.98
CA GLN A 247 6.35 10.92 -9.89
C GLN A 247 4.96 10.65 -10.46
N LYS A 248 4.66 9.40 -10.84
CA LYS A 248 3.34 9.00 -11.33
C LYS A 248 2.25 9.26 -10.31
N ILE A 249 2.41 8.84 -9.07
CA ILE A 249 1.38 9.08 -8.04
C ILE A 249 1.26 10.56 -7.66
N LEU A 250 2.35 11.31 -7.67
CA LEU A 250 2.30 12.77 -7.47
C LEU A 250 1.49 13.48 -8.55
N THR A 251 1.44 12.93 -9.77
CA THR A 251 0.67 13.46 -10.90
C THR A 251 -0.76 12.94 -10.91
N ASP A 252 -0.95 11.62 -10.74
CA ASP A 252 -2.22 10.96 -11.01
C ASP A 252 -3.13 10.88 -9.76
N CYS A 253 -2.55 11.00 -8.54
CA CYS A 253 -3.27 10.81 -7.27
C CYS A 253 -3.27 12.06 -6.38
N VAL A 254 -3.33 13.26 -6.97
CA VAL A 254 -3.16 14.55 -6.27
C VAL A 254 -4.11 14.69 -5.08
N ASP A 255 -5.41 14.45 -5.29
CA ASP A 255 -6.43 14.64 -4.25
C ASP A 255 -6.33 13.59 -3.13
N ASP A 256 -6.03 12.36 -3.49
CA ASP A 256 -5.82 11.27 -2.54
C ASP A 256 -4.56 11.49 -1.68
N LEU A 257 -3.46 11.89 -2.32
CA LEU A 257 -2.21 12.23 -1.62
C LEU A 257 -2.39 13.46 -0.71
N LYS A 258 -3.11 14.47 -1.17
CA LYS A 258 -3.42 15.64 -0.35
C LYS A 258 -4.19 15.24 0.90
N PHE A 259 -5.23 14.41 0.76
CA PHE A 259 -6.00 13.92 1.90
C PHE A 259 -5.15 13.15 2.91
N LEU A 260 -4.27 12.24 2.43
CA LEU A 260 -3.39 11.47 3.31
C LEU A 260 -2.34 12.36 3.99
N ASN A 261 -1.81 13.36 3.28
CA ASN A 261 -0.91 14.35 3.84
C ASN A 261 -1.56 15.19 4.93
N ASP A 262 -2.77 15.68 4.69
CA ASP A 262 -3.52 16.47 5.67
C ASP A 262 -3.83 15.63 6.94
N ARG A 263 -4.16 14.36 6.75
CA ARG A 263 -4.36 13.41 7.85
C ARG A 263 -3.07 13.19 8.66
N GLU A 264 -1.92 12.98 7.98
CA GLU A 264 -0.62 12.83 8.66
C GLU A 264 -0.30 14.09 9.47
N LEU A 265 -0.48 15.27 8.90
CA LEU A 265 -0.24 16.53 9.61
C LEU A 265 -1.10 16.68 10.88
N GLU A 266 -2.34 16.20 10.86
CA GLU A 266 -3.18 16.18 12.06
C GLU A 266 -2.69 15.18 13.11
N ASP A 267 -2.28 13.98 12.69
CA ASP A 267 -1.76 12.95 13.58
C ASP A 267 -0.40 13.38 14.18
N GLU A 268 0.47 14.04 13.39
CA GLU A 268 1.76 14.59 13.86
C GLU A 268 1.58 15.69 14.92
N LYS A 269 0.53 16.52 14.83
CA LYS A 269 0.26 17.55 15.85
C LYS A 269 0.00 16.97 17.23
N GLN A 270 -0.47 15.71 17.31
CA GLN A 270 -0.74 15.02 18.58
C GLN A 270 0.51 14.41 19.22
N LYS A 271 1.63 14.31 18.46
CA LYS A 271 2.88 13.77 18.96
C LYS A 271 3.72 14.86 19.66
N PRO A 272 4.56 14.48 20.63
CA PRO A 272 5.61 15.37 21.17
C PRO A 272 6.46 15.95 20.02
N GLN A 273 6.88 17.21 20.15
CA GLN A 273 7.65 17.89 19.08
C GLN A 273 8.91 17.14 18.65
N ALA A 274 9.58 16.47 19.58
CA ALA A 274 10.80 15.71 19.29
C ALA A 274 10.57 14.42 18.49
N GLU A 275 9.33 13.94 18.41
CA GLU A 275 8.94 12.73 17.71
C GLU A 275 8.27 13.01 16.34
N ARG A 276 8.08 14.28 16.01
CA ARG A 276 7.44 14.69 14.76
C ARG A 276 8.39 14.50 13.58
N ASN A 277 7.82 14.09 12.45
CA ASN A 277 8.55 14.05 11.19
C ASN A 277 8.94 15.49 10.76
N GLU A 278 10.16 15.66 10.27
CA GLU A 278 10.62 16.98 9.78
C GLU A 278 9.92 17.40 8.48
N MET A 279 9.60 16.40 7.65
CA MET A 279 8.89 16.60 6.40
C MET A 279 7.54 15.88 6.42
N ASN A 280 6.49 16.52 5.91
CA ASN A 280 5.21 15.88 5.67
C ASN A 280 5.29 14.91 4.47
N LEU A 281 4.25 14.09 4.27
CA LEU A 281 4.20 13.07 3.22
C LEU A 281 4.55 13.62 1.83
N LEU A 282 3.91 14.71 1.40
CA LEU A 282 4.13 15.29 0.07
C LEU A 282 5.56 15.78 -0.11
N ASN A 283 6.14 16.41 0.91
CA ASN A 283 7.51 16.90 0.86
C ASN A 283 8.52 15.74 0.83
N ARG A 284 8.26 14.63 1.54
CA ARG A 284 9.11 13.43 1.47
C ARG A 284 9.08 12.81 0.07
N LEU A 285 7.91 12.69 -0.55
CA LEU A 285 7.80 12.16 -1.90
C LEU A 285 8.52 13.04 -2.93
N LYS A 286 8.34 14.37 -2.86
CA LYS A 286 9.06 15.32 -3.71
C LYS A 286 10.56 15.27 -3.48
N PHE A 287 11.00 15.19 -2.23
CA PHE A 287 12.41 15.08 -1.88
C PHE A 287 13.10 13.91 -2.58
N VAL A 288 12.43 12.75 -2.66
CA VAL A 288 12.98 11.57 -3.37
C VAL A 288 13.08 11.81 -4.87
N VAL A 289 12.09 12.45 -5.49
CA VAL A 289 12.06 12.67 -6.94
C VAL A 289 13.03 13.76 -7.39
N GLU A 290 13.15 14.83 -6.61
CA GLU A 290 13.89 16.05 -6.96
C GLU A 290 15.40 15.98 -6.67
N ASN A 291 15.84 14.97 -5.91
CA ASN A 291 17.24 14.83 -5.53
C ASN A 291 17.87 13.54 -6.11
N ASP A 292 19.14 13.61 -6.44
CA ASP A 292 19.94 12.45 -6.82
C ASP A 292 20.24 11.61 -5.58
N PHE A 293 20.21 10.29 -5.74
CA PHE A 293 20.52 9.36 -4.65
C PHE A 293 22.02 9.35 -4.36
N VAL A 294 22.34 9.31 -3.08
CA VAL A 294 23.71 9.11 -2.63
C VAL A 294 24.01 7.60 -2.60
N ARG A 295 25.08 7.20 -3.26
CA ARG A 295 25.57 5.81 -3.22
C ARG A 295 26.66 5.72 -2.20
N LEU A 296 26.44 4.91 -1.18
CA LEU A 296 27.29 4.80 -0.01
C LEU A 296 27.62 3.33 0.23
N THR A 297 28.88 3.04 0.41
CA THR A 297 29.30 1.70 0.81
C THR A 297 28.97 1.48 2.30
N TYR A 298 28.79 0.21 2.67
CA TYR A 298 28.56 -0.15 4.08
C TYR A 298 29.69 0.34 4.99
N THR A 299 30.95 0.23 4.54
CA THR A 299 32.12 0.71 5.31
C THR A 299 32.05 2.20 5.57
N GLU A 300 31.79 3.01 4.54
CA GLU A 300 31.62 4.46 4.71
C GLU A 300 30.44 4.81 5.62
N ALA A 301 29.31 4.08 5.49
CA ALA A 301 28.16 4.27 6.37
C ALA A 301 28.52 4.02 7.84
N ILE A 302 29.23 2.93 8.14
CA ILE A 302 29.71 2.61 9.48
C ILE A 302 30.65 3.72 10.02
N ASP A 303 31.62 4.15 9.22
CA ASP A 303 32.56 5.20 9.62
C ASP A 303 31.84 6.53 9.95
N ILE A 304 30.89 6.93 9.12
CA ILE A 304 30.06 8.12 9.36
C ILE A 304 29.24 7.96 10.65
N LEU A 305 28.59 6.83 10.83
CA LEU A 305 27.73 6.59 11.99
C LEU A 305 28.52 6.52 13.29
N GLN A 306 29.63 5.80 13.33
CA GLN A 306 30.53 5.71 14.51
C GLN A 306 31.06 7.09 14.92
N ASN A 307 31.40 7.93 13.95
CA ASN A 307 31.92 9.26 14.18
C ASN A 307 30.85 10.33 14.44
N SER A 308 29.58 9.97 14.25
CA SER A 308 28.45 10.88 14.43
C SER A 308 28.27 11.33 15.89
N THR A 309 27.78 12.56 16.05
CA THR A 309 27.44 13.08 17.38
C THR A 309 26.35 12.26 18.09
N PRO A 310 25.29 11.79 17.42
CA PRO A 310 24.30 10.94 18.08
C PRO A 310 24.89 9.65 18.63
N ASN A 311 25.75 8.96 17.88
CA ASN A 311 26.39 7.72 18.35
C ASN A 311 27.30 7.97 19.57
N LYS A 312 28.18 8.95 19.46
CA LYS A 312 29.15 9.33 20.56
C LYS A 312 28.44 9.77 21.83
N LYS A 313 27.23 10.35 21.74
CA LYS A 313 26.43 10.79 22.89
C LYS A 313 25.40 9.76 23.35
N GLY A 314 25.42 8.53 22.84
CA GLY A 314 24.47 7.46 23.18
C GLY A 314 23.00 7.81 22.88
N LYS A 315 22.75 8.57 21.81
CA LYS A 315 21.38 8.97 21.41
C LYS A 315 20.72 7.96 20.49
N PHE A 316 21.49 7.08 19.83
CA PHE A 316 20.93 5.96 19.10
C PHE A 316 20.48 4.88 20.07
N LYS A 317 19.31 4.33 19.83
CA LYS A 317 18.78 3.19 20.58
C LYS A 317 19.66 1.95 20.37
N PHE A 318 20.26 1.83 19.18
CA PHE A 318 21.18 0.76 18.80
C PHE A 318 22.53 1.37 18.44
N PRO A 319 23.49 1.48 19.37
CA PRO A 319 24.80 2.07 19.09
C PRO A 319 25.58 1.28 18.02
N VAL A 320 26.24 1.99 17.12
CA VAL A 320 27.15 1.38 16.13
C VAL A 320 28.55 1.29 16.72
N GLU A 321 28.89 0.13 17.29
CA GLU A 321 30.15 -0.06 18.00
C GLU A 321 31.31 -0.50 17.09
N LYS A 322 31.01 -1.34 16.10
CA LYS A 322 32.03 -1.95 15.23
C LYS A 322 31.52 -2.17 13.81
N TRP A 323 32.45 -2.39 12.89
CA TRP A 323 32.14 -2.89 11.56
C TRP A 323 31.47 -4.28 11.65
N GLY A 324 30.47 -4.53 10.84
CA GLY A 324 29.64 -5.74 10.90
C GLY A 324 28.38 -5.57 11.77
N ALA A 325 28.11 -4.39 12.32
CA ALA A 325 26.86 -4.10 13.03
C ALA A 325 25.67 -3.98 12.07
N ASP A 326 24.54 -4.58 12.43
CA ASP A 326 23.31 -4.41 11.67
C ASP A 326 22.80 -2.96 11.77
N LEU A 327 22.61 -2.33 10.62
CA LEU A 327 22.05 -0.99 10.55
C LEU A 327 20.53 -1.03 10.78
N GLN A 328 20.06 -0.11 11.60
CA GLN A 328 18.66 0.05 11.94
C GLN A 328 18.06 1.29 11.27
N SER A 329 16.74 1.38 11.20
CA SER A 329 16.03 2.51 10.58
C SER A 329 16.44 3.89 11.11
N GLU A 330 16.91 3.98 12.36
CA GLU A 330 17.40 5.24 12.92
C GLU A 330 18.74 5.67 12.31
N HIS A 331 19.59 4.69 11.94
CA HIS A 331 20.87 4.93 11.27
C HIS A 331 20.65 5.41 9.84
N GLU A 332 19.79 4.71 9.08
CA GLU A 332 19.41 5.09 7.73
C GLU A 332 18.79 6.50 7.71
N ARG A 333 17.86 6.77 8.63
CA ARG A 333 17.25 8.10 8.75
C ARG A 333 18.27 9.18 9.06
N PHE A 334 19.24 8.91 9.94
CA PHE A 334 20.32 9.86 10.23
C PHE A 334 21.17 10.16 8.99
N LEU A 335 21.55 9.14 8.24
CA LEU A 335 22.33 9.31 7.01
C LEU A 335 21.57 10.15 5.98
N ILE A 336 20.30 9.81 5.72
CA ILE A 336 19.48 10.48 4.72
C ILE A 336 19.10 11.91 5.14
N GLU A 337 18.52 12.06 6.32
CA GLU A 337 17.88 13.33 6.73
C GLU A 337 18.84 14.34 7.34
N LYS A 338 19.92 13.86 8.01
CA LYS A 338 20.82 14.73 8.79
C LYS A 338 22.18 14.88 8.17
N HIS A 339 22.77 13.79 7.70
CA HIS A 339 24.15 13.81 7.17
C HIS A 339 24.18 14.26 5.72
N PHE A 340 23.61 13.49 4.81
CA PHE A 340 23.63 13.81 3.38
C PHE A 340 22.53 14.79 2.96
N LYS A 341 21.39 14.75 3.61
CA LYS A 341 20.16 15.48 3.22
C LYS A 341 19.76 15.16 1.78
N ARG A 342 19.88 13.90 1.42
CA ARG A 342 19.56 13.30 0.11
C ARG A 342 19.09 11.86 0.31
N PRO A 343 18.24 11.34 -0.65
CA PRO A 343 17.90 9.92 -0.67
C PRO A 343 19.11 9.03 -0.82
#